data_094ac3d747d370e9c7ae6edc039c1a06
#
_entry.id   094ac3d747d370e9c7ae6edc039c1a06
#
_cell.length_a   1.000
_cell.length_b   1.000
_cell.length_c   1.000
_cell.angle_alpha   90.00
_cell.angle_beta   90.00
_cell.angle_gamma   90.00
#
_symmetry.space_group_name_H-M   'P 1'
#
loop_
_entity.id
_entity.type
_entity.pdbx_description
1 polymer ?
#
loop_
_entity_poly.entity_id
_entity_poly.type
_entity_poly.pdbx_seq_one_letter_code
_entity_poly.pdbx_strand_id
1 'polypeptide(L)'
;MTLDEYKLLRKINSPRDLKQLSAEELRTYCDELRSYIIDECSVNPGHLASSLGCVELAAALHYVFDTPADKIVWDVGHQTYAHKIITGRREAFKTKRLLGGISGFPRMSESPYDAFGGGHASVSISAAFGMAKAAEMRGERHQVVAVIGDGSMTGGLAFEGLNNAGASKRTNILVILNDNNMAIDQATGALKNYLLKISTSVHYNRFKQRLWGILSHTPRLLRLCQKAGNAVKQGVLNKSNLFESFNFRYFGPGDGHNLKELVRTLRALRDIEGPKLLHVMTVKGKGYLPAEHDQSTWHAPGRFNPDTGERIASPGAAARYQDVFGETLVELAGLDPRVVGVTPAMPSGCSMNMLMHAMPSRCFDVGIAEGHAVTFSAGMAAAGMVPFCNIYSSFMQRAYDNVIHDVAIQDLPVVMCLDRGGIVGEDGVTHHGVFDMAAFGAVPGLTIAAPMDELELRNMMYTGLQYGHPFMIRYPRGNGAGRLWRGVPFEALPVGRGRRLREGTDVALVTVGTVGNAADRAAERAAEKGVSVAHYDLRFVKPLDEALLAEVGAKFRHVVTVEDGSLRGGVGEAVTAFFNARGCEVAVHSLGIGDEWVEHGTPAQLYALCGYDEEGILRALLAAGE
;
A
#
# COMPACT_ATOMS: atom_id res chain seq x y z
N MET A 1 26.98 13.51 1.77
CA MET A 1 28.08 13.50 0.75
C MET A 1 27.60 14.13 -0.54
N THR A 2 28.45 14.83 -1.30
CA THR A 2 28.12 15.27 -2.66
C THR A 2 28.34 14.13 -3.65
N LEU A 3 27.67 14.17 -4.80
CA LEU A 3 27.78 13.09 -5.81
C LEU A 3 29.21 12.87 -6.31
N ASP A 4 30.04 13.91 -6.27
CA ASP A 4 31.44 13.88 -6.69
C ASP A 4 32.35 13.06 -5.75
N GLU A 5 31.92 12.82 -4.53
CA GLU A 5 32.64 12.01 -3.56
C GLU A 5 32.51 10.49 -3.83
N TYR A 6 31.50 10.07 -4.60
CA TYR A 6 31.29 8.67 -4.99
C TYR A 6 32.07 8.33 -6.27
N LYS A 7 33.06 7.46 -6.16
CA LYS A 7 33.99 7.15 -7.27
C LYS A 7 33.38 6.32 -8.38
N LEU A 8 32.58 5.32 -8.02
CA LEU A 8 31.93 4.38 -8.94
C LEU A 8 30.49 4.76 -9.25
N LEU A 9 29.73 5.17 -8.26
CA LEU A 9 28.31 5.54 -8.42
C LEU A 9 28.11 6.59 -9.51
N ARG A 10 28.96 7.61 -9.56
CA ARG A 10 28.90 8.69 -10.58
C ARG A 10 29.12 8.21 -12.02
N LYS A 11 29.80 7.07 -12.22
CA LYS A 11 30.15 6.51 -13.54
C LYS A 11 29.07 5.60 -14.11
N ILE A 12 28.19 5.06 -13.26
CA ILE A 12 27.17 4.09 -13.67
C ILE A 12 25.87 4.83 -13.99
N ASN A 13 25.51 4.87 -15.26
CA ASN A 13 24.28 5.48 -15.77
C ASN A 13 23.31 4.45 -16.37
N SER A 14 23.73 3.20 -16.47
CA SER A 14 22.92 2.12 -17.03
C SER A 14 23.40 0.75 -16.52
N PRO A 15 22.56 -0.29 -16.62
CA PRO A 15 22.98 -1.67 -16.38
C PRO A 15 24.15 -2.12 -17.26
N ARG A 16 24.32 -1.51 -18.44
CA ARG A 16 25.43 -1.82 -19.34
C ARG A 16 26.77 -1.38 -18.72
N ASP A 17 26.80 -0.20 -18.06
CA ASP A 17 28.00 0.28 -17.37
C ASP A 17 28.32 -0.58 -16.17
N LEU A 18 27.28 -0.97 -15.40
CA LEU A 18 27.41 -1.86 -14.24
C LEU A 18 28.09 -3.19 -14.61
N LYS A 19 27.78 -3.74 -15.77
CA LYS A 19 28.35 -5.02 -16.26
C LYS A 19 29.84 -4.95 -16.58
N GLN A 20 30.42 -3.75 -16.70
CA GLN A 20 31.86 -3.57 -16.93
C GLN A 20 32.69 -3.64 -15.63
N LEU A 21 32.04 -3.54 -14.47
CA LEU A 21 32.72 -3.59 -13.18
C LEU A 21 33.29 -4.99 -12.90
N SER A 22 34.50 -5.03 -12.35
CA SER A 22 35.03 -6.22 -11.70
C SER A 22 34.20 -6.62 -10.47
N ALA A 23 34.39 -7.81 -9.96
CA ALA A 23 33.66 -8.28 -8.77
C ALA A 23 33.95 -7.44 -7.52
N GLU A 24 35.14 -6.87 -7.40
CA GLU A 24 35.54 -5.99 -6.30
C GLU A 24 34.93 -4.60 -6.46
N GLU A 25 34.99 -4.02 -7.66
CA GLU A 25 34.34 -2.75 -7.96
C GLU A 25 32.82 -2.83 -7.78
N LEU A 26 32.18 -3.94 -8.17
CA LEU A 26 30.75 -4.14 -8.00
C LEU A 26 30.36 -4.13 -6.50
N ARG A 27 31.20 -4.66 -5.62
CA ARG A 27 31.01 -4.60 -4.17
C ARG A 27 31.11 -3.16 -3.67
N THR A 28 32.18 -2.44 -4.05
CA THR A 28 32.37 -1.03 -3.71
C THR A 28 31.22 -0.17 -4.21
N TYR A 29 30.72 -0.45 -5.43
CA TYR A 29 29.55 0.21 -5.97
C TYR A 29 28.30 0.00 -5.12
N CYS A 30 28.05 -1.21 -4.61
CA CYS A 30 26.93 -1.49 -3.70
C CYS A 30 27.05 -0.69 -2.40
N ASP A 31 28.24 -0.54 -1.85
CA ASP A 31 28.48 0.24 -0.64
C ASP A 31 28.22 1.75 -0.88
N GLU A 32 28.72 2.31 -2.00
CA GLU A 32 28.44 3.69 -2.41
C GLU A 32 26.94 3.91 -2.68
N LEU A 33 26.28 2.98 -3.35
CA LEU A 33 24.85 3.03 -3.65
C LEU A 33 23.99 3.05 -2.37
N ARG A 34 24.37 2.25 -1.38
CA ARG A 34 23.72 2.22 -0.06
C ARG A 34 23.86 3.55 0.65
N SER A 35 25.06 4.10 0.72
CA SER A 35 25.33 5.41 1.34
C SER A 35 24.53 6.51 0.67
N TYR A 36 24.49 6.54 -0.66
CA TYR A 36 23.70 7.50 -1.43
C TYR A 36 22.18 7.40 -1.13
N ILE A 37 21.64 6.18 -1.03
CA ILE A 37 20.23 5.99 -0.66
C ILE A 37 19.94 6.54 0.74
N ILE A 38 20.84 6.33 1.70
CA ILE A 38 20.69 6.85 3.08
C ILE A 38 20.69 8.38 3.06
N ASP A 39 21.70 8.99 2.41
CA ASP A 39 21.86 10.44 2.33
C ASP A 39 20.63 11.10 1.69
N GLU A 40 20.17 10.60 0.54
CA GLU A 40 19.01 11.15 -0.16
C GLU A 40 17.69 10.92 0.58
N CYS A 41 17.54 9.81 1.31
CA CYS A 41 16.34 9.55 2.11
C CYS A 41 16.32 10.33 3.42
N SER A 42 17.46 10.81 3.92
CA SER A 42 17.53 11.65 5.11
C SER A 42 16.89 13.03 4.88
N VAL A 43 17.03 13.55 3.66
CA VAL A 43 16.51 14.87 3.23
C VAL A 43 15.11 14.74 2.62
N ASN A 44 14.96 13.84 1.64
CA ASN A 44 13.69 13.56 0.98
C ASN A 44 13.24 12.12 1.31
N PRO A 45 12.38 11.93 2.33
CA PRO A 45 12.07 10.62 2.88
C PRO A 45 11.36 9.67 1.91
N GLY A 46 11.54 8.36 2.16
CA GLY A 46 10.92 7.31 1.38
C GLY A 46 11.08 5.94 2.04
N HIS A 47 10.96 4.86 1.26
CA HIS A 47 11.04 3.47 1.73
C HIS A 47 12.50 3.04 1.92
N LEU A 48 13.11 3.46 3.04
CA LEU A 48 14.54 3.31 3.29
C LEU A 48 14.95 1.86 3.57
N ALA A 49 14.44 1.27 4.67
CA ALA A 49 14.94 -0.03 5.14
C ALA A 49 14.73 -1.16 4.13
N SER A 50 13.59 -1.16 3.41
CA SER A 50 13.30 -2.14 2.37
C SER A 50 14.27 -2.04 1.20
N SER A 51 14.61 -0.82 0.79
CA SER A 51 15.57 -0.56 -0.30
C SER A 51 17.00 -0.93 0.09
N LEU A 52 17.42 -0.65 1.33
CA LEU A 52 18.75 -1.04 1.83
C LEU A 52 18.94 -2.56 1.86
N GLY A 53 17.88 -3.31 2.18
CA GLY A 53 17.91 -4.76 2.18
C GLY A 53 18.05 -5.41 0.80
N CYS A 54 17.83 -4.66 -0.29
CA CYS A 54 17.83 -5.19 -1.65
C CYS A 54 18.95 -4.62 -2.56
N VAL A 55 19.94 -3.92 -2.02
CA VAL A 55 21.01 -3.29 -2.82
C VAL A 55 21.80 -4.34 -3.60
N GLU A 56 22.32 -5.38 -2.95
CA GLU A 56 23.08 -6.45 -3.58
C GLU A 56 22.23 -7.25 -4.58
N LEU A 57 20.96 -7.51 -4.22
CA LEU A 57 20.04 -8.23 -5.09
C LEU A 57 19.76 -7.45 -6.38
N ALA A 58 19.48 -6.14 -6.28
CA ALA A 58 19.24 -5.29 -7.44
C ALA A 58 20.49 -5.20 -8.33
N ALA A 59 21.67 -5.00 -7.73
CA ALA A 59 22.94 -4.97 -8.46
C ALA A 59 23.22 -6.30 -9.17
N ALA A 60 23.05 -7.44 -8.50
CA ALA A 60 23.26 -8.76 -9.07
C ALA A 60 22.30 -9.06 -10.24
N LEU A 61 21.03 -8.66 -10.11
CA LEU A 61 20.03 -8.81 -11.16
C LEU A 61 20.43 -8.05 -12.43
N HIS A 62 20.75 -6.77 -12.31
CA HIS A 62 21.15 -5.94 -13.45
C HIS A 62 22.55 -6.32 -14.00
N TYR A 63 23.39 -6.92 -13.18
CA TYR A 63 24.70 -7.43 -13.60
C TYR A 63 24.59 -8.73 -14.43
N VAL A 64 23.58 -9.57 -14.16
CA VAL A 64 23.42 -10.89 -14.81
C VAL A 64 22.45 -10.84 -15.97
N PHE A 65 21.29 -10.20 -15.83
CA PHE A 65 20.24 -10.17 -16.84
C PHE A 65 20.41 -9.00 -17.81
N ASP A 66 19.96 -9.18 -19.06
CA ASP A 66 20.09 -8.19 -20.13
C ASP A 66 18.87 -7.27 -20.18
N THR A 67 18.70 -6.50 -19.10
CA THR A 67 17.61 -5.51 -19.00
C THR A 67 17.84 -4.32 -19.95
N PRO A 68 16.78 -3.76 -20.57
CA PRO A 68 15.36 -4.03 -20.39
C PRO A 68 14.79 -5.17 -21.27
N ALA A 69 15.60 -5.89 -22.06
CA ALA A 69 15.12 -7.04 -22.83
C ALA A 69 14.62 -8.13 -21.88
N ASP A 70 15.46 -8.58 -20.95
CA ASP A 70 15.01 -9.38 -19.81
C ASP A 70 14.13 -8.52 -18.89
N LYS A 71 13.07 -9.11 -18.35
CA LYS A 71 12.08 -8.39 -17.53
C LYS A 71 12.27 -8.70 -16.05
N ILE A 72 12.32 -7.65 -15.22
CA ILE A 72 12.33 -7.77 -13.76
C ILE A 72 11.05 -7.11 -13.24
N VAL A 73 10.18 -7.89 -12.63
CA VAL A 73 8.93 -7.43 -12.00
C VAL A 73 9.12 -7.42 -10.49
N TRP A 74 9.07 -6.25 -9.90
CA TRP A 74 9.22 -6.04 -8.46
C TRP A 74 7.85 -6.04 -7.78
N ASP A 75 7.65 -6.92 -6.82
CA ASP A 75 6.44 -6.93 -6.00
C ASP A 75 6.43 -5.72 -5.05
N VAL A 76 5.29 -5.05 -4.89
CA VAL A 76 5.16 -3.76 -4.19
C VAL A 76 6.03 -2.67 -4.83
N GLY A 77 7.32 -2.90 -4.94
CA GLY A 77 8.28 -1.94 -5.50
C GLY A 77 8.88 -0.94 -4.51
N HIS A 78 8.56 -1.04 -3.22
CA HIS A 78 9.13 -0.20 -2.15
C HIS A 78 10.63 -0.49 -1.88
N GLN A 79 11.17 -1.58 -2.44
CA GLN A 79 12.58 -1.99 -2.34
C GLN A 79 13.42 -1.58 -3.57
N THR A 80 12.91 -0.72 -4.47
CA THR A 80 13.49 -0.52 -5.81
C THR A 80 14.38 0.72 -5.97
N TYR A 81 14.80 1.38 -4.90
CA TYR A 81 15.63 2.57 -5.02
C TYR A 81 16.96 2.28 -5.72
N ALA A 82 17.60 1.16 -5.36
CA ALA A 82 18.80 0.68 -6.06
C ALA A 82 18.53 0.43 -7.55
N HIS A 83 17.41 -0.22 -7.90
CA HIS A 83 16.99 -0.44 -9.29
C HIS A 83 16.84 0.89 -10.06
N LYS A 84 16.16 1.91 -9.48
CA LYS A 84 15.99 3.21 -10.12
C LYS A 84 17.33 3.90 -10.40
N ILE A 85 18.25 3.87 -9.44
CA ILE A 85 19.56 4.51 -9.55
C ILE A 85 20.42 3.80 -10.61
N ILE A 86 20.48 2.46 -10.59
CA ILE A 86 21.22 1.64 -11.56
C ILE A 86 20.72 1.86 -13.00
N THR A 87 19.43 2.12 -13.16
CA THR A 87 18.77 2.29 -14.46
C THR A 87 18.72 3.74 -14.95
N GLY A 88 19.64 4.58 -14.50
CA GLY A 88 19.89 5.92 -15.04
C GLY A 88 19.12 7.05 -14.37
N ARG A 89 18.36 6.78 -13.28
CA ARG A 89 17.58 7.80 -12.57
C ARG A 89 18.27 8.35 -11.32
N ARG A 90 19.61 8.28 -11.26
CA ARG A 90 20.39 8.74 -10.10
C ARG A 90 20.14 10.21 -9.76
N GLU A 91 20.25 11.10 -10.75
CA GLU A 91 19.99 12.54 -10.52
C GLU A 91 18.51 12.81 -10.21
N ALA A 92 17.60 12.19 -10.94
CA ALA A 92 16.18 12.31 -10.71
C ALA A 92 15.73 11.73 -9.35
N PHE A 93 16.54 10.85 -8.75
CA PHE A 93 16.24 10.24 -7.45
C PHE A 93 16.11 11.27 -6.32
N LYS A 94 16.76 12.42 -6.44
CA LYS A 94 16.61 13.56 -5.52
C LYS A 94 15.20 14.12 -5.47
N THR A 95 14.43 13.96 -6.55
CA THR A 95 13.05 14.45 -6.67
C THR A 95 11.99 13.36 -6.43
N LYS A 96 12.40 12.17 -5.97
CA LYS A 96 11.46 11.09 -5.70
C LYS A 96 10.34 11.54 -4.77
N ARG A 97 9.09 11.18 -5.11
CA ARG A 97 7.89 11.48 -4.31
C ARG A 97 7.55 12.98 -4.17
N LEU A 98 8.30 13.87 -4.83
CA LEU A 98 7.97 15.30 -4.92
C LEU A 98 7.12 15.56 -6.17
N LEU A 99 6.26 16.54 -6.11
CA LEU A 99 5.43 16.94 -7.26
C LEU A 99 6.31 17.25 -8.49
N GLY A 100 5.98 16.62 -9.61
CA GLY A 100 6.76 16.70 -10.85
C GLY A 100 8.07 15.89 -10.85
N GLY A 101 8.38 15.19 -9.77
CA GLY A 101 9.53 14.30 -9.66
C GLY A 101 9.21 12.86 -10.05
N ILE A 102 10.14 11.92 -9.74
CA ILE A 102 9.91 10.50 -10.00
C ILE A 102 9.11 9.82 -8.89
N SER A 103 8.35 8.79 -9.25
CA SER A 103 7.58 7.98 -8.31
C SER A 103 8.48 7.25 -7.30
N GLY A 104 7.96 6.99 -6.11
CA GLY A 104 8.59 6.12 -5.11
C GLY A 104 8.56 4.63 -5.49
N PHE A 105 7.75 4.24 -6.48
CA PHE A 105 7.57 2.87 -6.97
C PHE A 105 7.98 2.76 -8.44
N PRO A 106 8.20 1.55 -8.97
CA PRO A 106 8.37 1.34 -10.41
C PRO A 106 7.15 1.86 -11.19
N ARG A 107 7.40 2.54 -12.29
CA ARG A 107 6.37 3.09 -13.16
C ARG A 107 6.79 2.96 -14.62
N MET A 108 5.99 2.25 -15.42
CA MET A 108 6.32 1.95 -16.83
C MET A 108 6.51 3.21 -17.68
N SER A 109 5.84 4.31 -17.36
CA SER A 109 6.00 5.60 -18.06
C SER A 109 7.29 6.35 -17.70
N GLU A 110 7.97 5.98 -16.61
CA GLU A 110 9.24 6.62 -16.21
C GLU A 110 10.45 5.98 -16.89
N SER A 111 10.42 4.68 -17.14
CA SER A 111 11.60 3.96 -17.61
C SER A 111 11.25 2.65 -18.29
N PRO A 112 11.93 2.29 -19.40
CA PRO A 112 11.77 0.97 -20.04
C PRO A 112 12.26 -0.19 -19.14
N TYR A 113 13.00 0.10 -18.09
CA TYR A 113 13.45 -0.89 -17.10
C TYR A 113 12.38 -1.22 -16.07
N ASP A 114 11.37 -0.40 -15.90
CA ASP A 114 10.20 -0.66 -15.05
C ASP A 114 9.22 -1.53 -15.82
N ALA A 115 9.46 -2.84 -15.86
CA ALA A 115 8.71 -3.80 -16.67
C ALA A 115 7.22 -3.87 -16.27
N PHE A 116 6.88 -3.55 -15.02
CA PHE A 116 5.52 -3.48 -14.49
C PHE A 116 5.44 -2.43 -13.37
N GLY A 117 4.27 -1.79 -13.23
CA GLY A 117 4.03 -0.81 -12.17
C GLY A 117 4.02 -1.44 -10.78
N GLY A 118 4.46 -0.68 -9.78
CA GLY A 118 4.46 -1.09 -8.36
C GLY A 118 3.42 -0.35 -7.53
N GLY A 119 3.35 -0.67 -6.24
CA GLY A 119 2.50 -0.06 -5.22
C GLY A 119 1.74 -1.08 -4.36
N HIS A 120 1.17 -2.10 -4.98
CA HIS A 120 0.41 -3.15 -4.32
C HIS A 120 1.14 -4.48 -4.29
N ALA A 121 0.94 -5.26 -3.20
CA ALA A 121 1.61 -6.53 -2.97
C ALA A 121 1.00 -7.69 -3.78
N SER A 122 1.75 -8.78 -3.88
CA SER A 122 1.33 -10.10 -4.39
C SER A 122 1.06 -10.19 -5.89
N VAL A 123 1.36 -9.14 -6.68
CA VAL A 123 1.05 -9.06 -8.11
C VAL A 123 2.16 -9.60 -9.02
N SER A 124 3.41 -9.62 -8.53
CA SER A 124 4.60 -9.83 -9.38
C SER A 124 4.64 -11.18 -10.07
N ILE A 125 4.25 -12.26 -9.39
CA ILE A 125 4.29 -13.62 -9.96
C ILE A 125 3.31 -13.74 -11.13
N SER A 126 2.07 -13.25 -10.95
CA SER A 126 1.06 -13.29 -12.01
C SER A 126 1.44 -12.43 -13.21
N ALA A 127 1.95 -11.20 -12.97
CA ALA A 127 2.40 -10.32 -14.03
C ALA A 127 3.60 -10.91 -14.79
N ALA A 128 4.61 -11.41 -14.08
CA ALA A 128 5.78 -12.05 -14.67
C ALA A 128 5.40 -13.33 -15.45
N PHE A 129 4.48 -14.13 -14.93
CA PHE A 129 4.00 -15.33 -15.62
C PHE A 129 3.29 -14.96 -16.93
N GLY A 130 2.44 -13.91 -16.92
CA GLY A 130 1.81 -13.39 -18.14
C GLY A 130 2.83 -12.94 -19.19
N MET A 131 3.88 -12.20 -18.77
CA MET A 131 4.97 -11.79 -19.66
C MET A 131 5.74 -12.99 -20.22
N ALA A 132 6.06 -13.98 -19.37
CA ALA A 132 6.76 -15.19 -19.80
C ALA A 132 5.93 -16.03 -20.80
N LYS A 133 4.60 -16.07 -20.60
CA LYS A 133 3.68 -16.71 -21.56
C LYS A 133 3.63 -15.97 -22.89
N ALA A 134 3.56 -14.66 -22.87
CA ALA A 134 3.59 -13.86 -24.09
C ALA A 134 4.91 -14.05 -24.87
N ALA A 135 6.04 -14.11 -24.17
CA ALA A 135 7.33 -14.40 -24.77
C ALA A 135 7.37 -15.81 -25.40
N GLU A 136 6.87 -16.83 -24.68
CA GLU A 136 6.75 -18.22 -25.18
C GLU A 136 5.92 -18.27 -26.48
N MET A 137 4.77 -17.57 -26.52
CA MET A 137 3.89 -17.51 -27.70
C MET A 137 4.55 -16.82 -28.89
N ARG A 138 5.42 -15.82 -28.66
CA ARG A 138 6.15 -15.12 -29.73
C ARG A 138 7.47 -15.80 -30.12
N GLY A 139 7.84 -16.90 -29.45
CA GLY A 139 9.13 -17.58 -29.66
C GLY A 139 10.34 -16.77 -29.16
N GLU A 140 10.13 -15.82 -28.29
CA GLU A 140 11.19 -15.00 -27.70
C GLU A 140 11.89 -15.75 -26.55
N ARG A 141 13.19 -15.45 -26.35
CA ARG A 141 14.02 -16.18 -25.37
C ARG A 141 14.53 -15.30 -24.23
N HIS A 142 13.90 -14.14 -23.98
CA HIS A 142 14.28 -13.33 -22.84
C HIS A 142 13.83 -13.96 -21.51
N GLN A 143 14.54 -13.57 -20.43
CA GLN A 143 14.24 -14.04 -19.10
C GLN A 143 13.16 -13.15 -18.46
N VAL A 144 12.30 -13.75 -17.63
CA VAL A 144 11.34 -13.02 -16.82
C VAL A 144 11.52 -13.39 -15.36
N VAL A 145 11.78 -12.38 -14.53
CA VAL A 145 12.09 -12.52 -13.12
C VAL A 145 11.02 -11.78 -12.30
N ALA A 146 10.39 -12.47 -11.35
CA ALA A 146 9.54 -11.86 -10.33
C ALA A 146 10.31 -11.81 -9.01
N VAL A 147 10.41 -10.63 -8.38
CA VAL A 147 11.01 -10.45 -7.04
C VAL A 147 9.90 -10.17 -6.07
N ILE A 148 9.68 -11.06 -5.10
CA ILE A 148 8.59 -10.97 -4.13
C ILE A 148 9.13 -11.14 -2.70
N GLY A 149 8.63 -10.33 -1.77
CA GLY A 149 8.94 -10.45 -0.35
C GLY A 149 8.11 -11.53 0.35
N ASP A 150 8.62 -12.06 1.46
CA ASP A 150 7.93 -13.05 2.30
C ASP A 150 6.58 -12.56 2.81
N GLY A 151 6.45 -11.28 3.18
CA GLY A 151 5.17 -10.67 3.53
C GLY A 151 4.17 -10.68 2.37
N SER A 152 4.60 -10.33 1.15
CA SER A 152 3.76 -10.33 -0.05
C SER A 152 3.34 -11.74 -0.49
N MET A 153 4.09 -12.77 -0.09
CA MET A 153 3.72 -14.17 -0.33
C MET A 153 2.49 -14.62 0.47
N THR A 154 2.04 -13.86 1.46
CA THR A 154 0.83 -14.21 2.24
C THR A 154 -0.47 -13.91 1.49
N GLY A 155 -0.44 -13.11 0.43
CA GLY A 155 -1.62 -12.77 -0.36
C GLY A 155 -2.07 -13.90 -1.29
N GLY A 156 -3.37 -14.09 -1.44
CA GLY A 156 -3.97 -15.16 -2.26
C GLY A 156 -3.49 -15.14 -3.71
N LEU A 157 -3.38 -13.95 -4.33
CA LEU A 157 -2.93 -13.79 -5.72
C LEU A 157 -1.52 -14.35 -5.95
N ALA A 158 -0.62 -14.30 -4.95
CA ALA A 158 0.71 -14.91 -5.06
C ALA A 158 0.61 -16.44 -5.16
N PHE A 159 -0.27 -17.08 -4.38
CA PHE A 159 -0.53 -18.52 -4.46
C PHE A 159 -1.21 -18.93 -5.77
N GLU A 160 -2.15 -18.13 -6.27
CA GLU A 160 -2.78 -18.33 -7.58
C GLU A 160 -1.73 -18.26 -8.71
N GLY A 161 -0.85 -17.25 -8.63
CA GLY A 161 0.28 -17.12 -9.56
C GLY A 161 1.22 -18.31 -9.54
N LEU A 162 1.62 -18.78 -8.33
CA LEU A 162 2.45 -19.99 -8.18
C LEU A 162 1.76 -21.23 -8.74
N ASN A 163 0.50 -21.44 -8.41
CA ASN A 163 -0.28 -22.60 -8.87
C ASN A 163 -0.33 -22.67 -10.41
N ASN A 164 -0.64 -21.55 -11.06
CA ASN A 164 -0.75 -21.48 -12.51
C ASN A 164 0.63 -21.57 -13.19
N ALA A 165 1.63 -20.84 -12.70
CA ALA A 165 2.97 -20.87 -13.27
C ALA A 165 3.61 -22.25 -13.14
N GLY A 166 3.43 -22.94 -12.02
CA GLY A 166 3.95 -24.27 -11.79
C GLY A 166 3.29 -25.38 -12.65
N ALA A 167 2.04 -25.19 -13.07
CA ALA A 167 1.38 -26.07 -14.03
C ALA A 167 1.99 -25.96 -15.45
N SER A 168 2.69 -24.87 -15.76
CA SER A 168 3.24 -24.56 -17.07
C SER A 168 4.71 -24.95 -17.19
N LYS A 169 5.00 -26.23 -17.44
CA LYS A 169 6.35 -26.82 -17.43
C LYS A 169 7.37 -26.17 -18.38
N ARG A 170 6.93 -25.52 -19.47
CA ARG A 170 7.79 -24.90 -20.49
C ARG A 170 8.03 -23.42 -20.28
N THR A 171 7.15 -22.74 -19.55
CA THR A 171 7.25 -21.29 -19.35
C THR A 171 8.46 -20.96 -18.47
N ASN A 172 9.34 -20.14 -19.00
CA ASN A 172 10.58 -19.79 -18.33
C ASN A 172 10.37 -18.57 -17.40
N ILE A 173 10.11 -18.85 -16.13
CA ILE A 173 9.95 -17.85 -15.08
C ILE A 173 10.90 -18.14 -13.91
N LEU A 174 11.55 -17.10 -13.39
CA LEU A 174 12.31 -17.14 -12.16
C LEU A 174 11.58 -16.30 -11.09
N VAL A 175 11.12 -16.94 -10.03
CA VAL A 175 10.61 -16.24 -8.83
C VAL A 175 11.76 -16.13 -7.83
N ILE A 176 12.04 -14.93 -7.36
CA ILE A 176 13.00 -14.68 -6.27
C ILE A 176 12.21 -14.32 -5.03
N LEU A 177 12.20 -15.22 -4.06
CA LEU A 177 11.64 -14.97 -2.73
C LEU A 177 12.71 -14.27 -1.88
N ASN A 178 12.50 -12.99 -1.62
CA ASN A 178 13.32 -12.18 -0.73
C ASN A 178 12.76 -12.27 0.69
N ASP A 179 13.37 -13.12 1.51
CA ASP A 179 12.94 -13.42 2.86
C ASP A 179 13.77 -12.64 3.88
N ASN A 180 13.15 -11.72 4.57
CA ASN A 180 13.75 -10.97 5.68
C ASN A 180 12.92 -11.06 6.97
N ASN A 181 11.93 -11.95 6.99
CA ASN A 181 11.02 -12.19 8.11
C ASN A 181 10.21 -10.95 8.53
N MET A 182 10.01 -9.99 7.61
CA MET A 182 9.34 -8.73 7.85
C MET A 182 8.39 -8.38 6.69
N ALA A 183 7.18 -7.94 7.07
CA ALA A 183 6.31 -7.14 6.21
C ALA A 183 6.61 -5.63 6.48
N ILE A 184 5.61 -4.79 6.75
CA ILE A 184 5.82 -3.49 7.39
C ILE A 184 6.22 -3.74 8.85
N ASP A 185 5.41 -4.51 9.57
CA ASP A 185 5.69 -5.08 10.88
C ASP A 185 6.24 -6.53 10.75
N GLN A 186 6.38 -7.26 11.84
CA GLN A 186 6.83 -8.65 11.78
C GLN A 186 5.84 -9.51 10.97
N ALA A 187 6.36 -10.33 10.06
CA ALA A 187 5.55 -11.26 9.30
C ALA A 187 4.74 -12.19 10.21
N THR A 188 3.54 -12.57 9.80
CA THR A 188 2.62 -13.41 10.56
C THR A 188 2.23 -14.70 9.82
N GLY A 189 1.61 -15.64 10.53
CA GLY A 189 1.03 -16.83 9.95
C GLY A 189 1.97 -18.04 9.78
N ALA A 190 1.39 -19.14 9.31
CA ALA A 190 2.07 -20.43 9.19
C ALA A 190 3.19 -20.44 8.15
N LEU A 191 3.05 -19.63 7.09
CA LEU A 191 4.09 -19.52 6.06
C LEU A 191 5.41 -19.00 6.62
N LYS A 192 5.37 -17.98 7.50
CA LYS A 192 6.55 -17.49 8.23
C LYS A 192 7.26 -18.62 8.97
N ASN A 193 6.49 -19.39 9.77
CA ASN A 193 7.05 -20.49 10.55
C ASN A 193 7.64 -21.58 9.65
N TYR A 194 7.03 -21.80 8.49
CA TYR A 194 7.53 -22.73 7.49
C TYR A 194 8.85 -22.25 6.87
N LEU A 195 8.96 -20.98 6.47
CA LEU A 195 10.19 -20.40 5.91
C LEU A 195 11.32 -20.43 6.95
N LEU A 196 11.02 -20.08 8.20
CA LEU A 196 11.98 -20.14 9.31
C LEU A 196 12.50 -21.57 9.52
N LYS A 197 11.65 -22.60 9.45
CA LYS A 197 12.10 -24.01 9.55
C LYS A 197 13.03 -24.39 8.40
N ILE A 198 12.79 -23.92 7.19
CA ILE A 198 13.67 -24.17 6.05
C ILE A 198 15.03 -23.52 6.28
N SER A 199 15.07 -22.27 6.70
CA SER A 199 16.30 -21.49 6.88
C SER A 199 17.18 -22.02 8.04
N THR A 200 16.55 -22.55 9.11
CA THR A 200 17.24 -23.06 10.30
C THR A 200 17.59 -24.56 10.26
N SER A 201 17.12 -25.32 9.26
CA SER A 201 17.33 -26.78 9.19
C SER A 201 18.79 -27.16 8.94
N VAL A 202 19.42 -27.84 9.89
CA VAL A 202 20.80 -28.35 9.80
C VAL A 202 20.99 -29.36 8.65
N HIS A 203 19.99 -30.22 8.42
CA HIS A 203 20.02 -31.21 7.32
C HIS A 203 19.95 -30.55 5.94
N TYR A 204 19.13 -29.50 5.82
CA TYR A 204 19.00 -28.70 4.61
C TYR A 204 20.30 -27.93 4.30
N ASN A 205 20.92 -27.34 5.33
CA ASN A 205 22.20 -26.62 5.19
C ASN A 205 23.36 -27.52 4.78
N ARG A 206 23.45 -28.77 5.30
CA ARG A 206 24.47 -29.76 4.88
C ARG A 206 24.26 -30.26 3.46
N PHE A 207 23.01 -30.49 3.04
CA PHE A 207 22.66 -30.87 1.65
C PHE A 207 22.98 -29.72 0.69
N LYS A 208 22.70 -28.49 1.08
CA LYS A 208 23.04 -27.26 0.35
C LYS A 208 24.54 -27.17 0.06
N GLN A 209 25.41 -27.35 1.07
CA GLN A 209 26.87 -27.30 0.87
C GLN A 209 27.37 -28.37 -0.11
N ARG A 210 26.79 -29.57 -0.12
CA ARG A 210 27.11 -30.61 -1.07
C ARG A 210 26.63 -30.33 -2.50
N LEU A 211 25.40 -29.84 -2.65
CA LEU A 211 24.82 -29.47 -3.95
C LEU A 211 25.58 -28.31 -4.60
N TRP A 212 25.93 -27.30 -3.82
CA TRP A 212 26.69 -26.14 -4.27
C TRP A 212 28.12 -26.49 -4.65
N GLY A 213 28.75 -27.45 -3.96
CA GLY A 213 30.06 -28.02 -4.33
C GLY A 213 30.03 -28.70 -5.69
N ILE A 214 28.96 -29.44 -6.01
CA ILE A 214 28.80 -30.15 -7.28
C ILE A 214 28.47 -29.19 -8.43
N LEU A 215 27.59 -28.19 -8.21
CA LEU A 215 27.21 -27.18 -9.22
C LEU A 215 28.38 -26.26 -9.60
N SER A 216 29.36 -26.10 -8.71
CA SER A 216 30.50 -25.21 -8.94
C SER A 216 31.56 -25.79 -9.88
N HIS A 217 31.55 -27.08 -10.16
CA HIS A 217 32.70 -27.76 -10.83
C HIS A 217 32.42 -28.33 -12.22
N THR A 218 31.15 -28.53 -12.67
CA THR A 218 30.94 -29.11 -14.02
C THR A 218 29.56 -28.79 -14.63
N PRO A 219 29.48 -27.94 -15.68
CA PRO A 219 28.23 -27.68 -16.44
C PRO A 219 27.66 -28.92 -17.17
N ARG A 220 28.51 -29.95 -17.42
CA ARG A 220 28.06 -31.18 -18.09
C ARG A 220 27.29 -32.13 -17.17
N LEU A 221 27.58 -32.15 -15.87
CA LEU A 221 26.86 -32.96 -14.89
C LEU A 221 25.42 -32.47 -14.66
N LEU A 222 25.18 -31.20 -14.84
CA LEU A 222 23.83 -30.58 -14.76
C LEU A 222 22.86 -31.20 -15.77
N ARG A 223 23.32 -31.48 -17.01
CA ARG A 223 22.49 -32.10 -18.06
C ARG A 223 22.22 -33.60 -17.81
N LEU A 224 23.15 -34.30 -17.15
CA LEU A 224 22.94 -35.70 -16.75
C LEU A 224 21.97 -35.84 -15.58
N CYS A 225 22.05 -34.95 -14.58
CA CYS A 225 21.09 -34.90 -13.48
C CYS A 225 19.68 -34.52 -13.95
N GLN A 226 19.55 -33.75 -15.03
CA GLN A 226 18.25 -33.44 -15.65
C GLN A 226 17.57 -34.69 -16.24
N LYS A 227 18.31 -35.65 -16.77
CA LYS A 227 17.77 -36.93 -17.30
C LYS A 227 17.50 -37.98 -16.23
N ALA A 228 18.31 -38.02 -15.17
CA ALA A 228 18.17 -39.00 -14.07
C ALA A 228 17.17 -38.56 -12.97
N GLY A 229 16.75 -37.28 -12.96
CA GLY A 229 15.94 -36.67 -11.89
C GLY A 229 14.57 -37.28 -11.65
N ASN A 230 14.02 -38.05 -12.58
CA ASN A 230 12.70 -38.67 -12.41
C ASN A 230 12.73 -40.04 -11.71
N ALA A 231 13.87 -40.71 -11.71
CA ALA A 231 13.98 -42.05 -11.11
C ALA A 231 14.48 -42.03 -9.66
N VAL A 232 15.26 -41.01 -9.27
CA VAL A 232 15.82 -40.87 -7.91
C VAL A 232 14.84 -40.16 -6.95
N LYS A 233 13.85 -39.42 -7.49
CA LYS A 233 12.86 -38.69 -6.68
C LYS A 233 11.91 -39.57 -5.88
N GLN A 234 11.65 -40.79 -6.28
CA GLN A 234 10.68 -41.65 -5.58
C GLN A 234 11.22 -42.38 -4.35
N GLY A 235 12.54 -42.42 -4.16
CA GLY A 235 13.14 -43.25 -3.11
C GLY A 235 13.78 -42.55 -1.92
N VAL A 236 14.10 -41.26 -1.99
CA VAL A 236 14.97 -40.60 -0.98
C VAL A 236 14.41 -39.31 -0.35
N LEU A 237 13.35 -38.71 -0.89
CA LEU A 237 12.83 -37.43 -0.38
C LEU A 237 11.35 -37.51 0.01
N ASN A 238 11.09 -38.01 1.21
CA ASN A 238 9.75 -37.99 1.84
C ASN A 238 9.30 -36.61 2.36
N LYS A 239 9.91 -35.49 1.89
CA LYS A 239 9.49 -34.12 2.19
C LYS A 239 9.79 -33.18 1.03
N SER A 240 8.92 -33.15 0.02
CA SER A 240 8.88 -32.01 -0.91
C SER A 240 8.54 -30.74 -0.16
N ASN A 241 9.22 -29.64 -0.44
CA ASN A 241 8.85 -28.34 0.13
C ASN A 241 7.58 -27.79 -0.58
N LEU A 242 6.96 -26.76 0.02
CA LEU A 242 5.74 -26.12 -0.50
C LEU A 242 5.88 -25.73 -1.99
N PHE A 243 7.00 -25.13 -2.36
CA PHE A 243 7.23 -24.64 -3.73
C PHE A 243 7.43 -25.78 -4.74
N GLU A 244 8.06 -26.87 -4.32
CA GLU A 244 8.17 -28.08 -5.14
C GLU A 244 6.82 -28.76 -5.33
N SER A 245 5.91 -28.65 -4.36
CA SER A 245 4.53 -29.12 -4.50
C SER A 245 3.75 -28.32 -5.56
N PHE A 246 4.13 -27.08 -5.81
CA PHE A 246 3.67 -26.29 -6.96
C PHE A 246 4.49 -26.52 -8.25
N ASN A 247 5.32 -27.57 -8.32
CA ASN A 247 6.20 -27.90 -9.45
C ASN A 247 7.29 -26.86 -9.77
N PHE A 248 7.62 -25.95 -8.87
CA PHE A 248 8.80 -25.11 -9.00
C PHE A 248 10.07 -25.89 -8.64
N ARG A 249 11.13 -25.69 -9.40
CA ARG A 249 12.46 -26.10 -8.95
C ARG A 249 12.94 -25.08 -7.91
N TYR A 250 13.09 -25.54 -6.68
CA TYR A 250 13.46 -24.69 -5.55
C TYR A 250 14.98 -24.69 -5.32
N PHE A 251 15.52 -23.48 -5.14
CA PHE A 251 16.93 -23.20 -4.85
C PHE A 251 17.05 -22.27 -3.64
N GLY A 252 17.91 -22.59 -2.71
CA GLY A 252 18.11 -21.76 -1.52
C GLY A 252 17.81 -22.50 -0.22
N PRO A 253 17.66 -21.78 0.95
CA PRO A 253 17.92 -20.35 1.09
C PRO A 253 19.40 -20.00 0.89
N GLY A 254 19.66 -18.89 0.18
CA GLY A 254 20.96 -18.28 -0.04
C GLY A 254 21.15 -17.00 0.78
N ASP A 255 22.38 -16.55 0.97
CA ASP A 255 22.67 -15.24 1.54
C ASP A 255 22.48 -14.16 0.48
N GLY A 256 21.44 -13.31 0.66
CA GLY A 256 21.10 -12.23 -0.25
C GLY A 256 22.08 -11.05 -0.24
N HIS A 257 23.00 -11.00 0.72
CA HIS A 257 24.07 -9.99 0.80
C HIS A 257 25.42 -10.50 0.29
N ASN A 258 25.54 -11.79 -0.03
CA ASN A 258 26.75 -12.34 -0.66
C ASN A 258 26.70 -12.14 -2.18
N LEU A 259 27.12 -10.96 -2.64
CA LEU A 259 27.06 -10.55 -4.04
C LEU A 259 27.72 -11.54 -5.01
N LYS A 260 28.88 -12.10 -4.64
CA LYS A 260 29.61 -13.09 -5.45
C LYS A 260 28.79 -14.37 -5.63
N GLU A 261 28.15 -14.85 -4.57
CA GLU A 261 27.29 -16.03 -4.60
C GLU A 261 26.01 -15.77 -5.39
N LEU A 262 25.38 -14.61 -5.19
CA LEU A 262 24.19 -14.19 -5.94
C LEU A 262 24.45 -14.16 -7.44
N VAL A 263 25.49 -13.48 -7.90
CA VAL A 263 25.84 -13.39 -9.32
C VAL A 263 26.09 -14.78 -9.92
N ARG A 264 26.83 -15.64 -9.21
CA ARG A 264 27.08 -17.03 -9.65
C ARG A 264 25.78 -17.82 -9.78
N THR A 265 24.91 -17.72 -8.77
CA THR A 265 23.64 -18.43 -8.72
C THR A 265 22.69 -17.98 -9.82
N LEU A 266 22.52 -16.66 -9.98
CA LEU A 266 21.65 -16.11 -11.01
C LEU A 266 22.11 -16.46 -12.42
N ARG A 267 23.43 -16.48 -12.70
CA ARG A 267 23.99 -16.98 -13.97
C ARG A 267 23.63 -18.43 -14.22
N ALA A 268 23.75 -19.30 -13.22
CA ALA A 268 23.39 -20.71 -13.34
C ALA A 268 21.88 -20.90 -13.55
N LEU A 269 21.04 -20.12 -12.87
CA LEU A 269 19.59 -20.21 -12.98
C LEU A 269 19.05 -19.66 -14.31
N ARG A 270 19.73 -18.67 -14.90
CA ARG A 270 19.37 -18.12 -16.21
C ARG A 270 19.31 -19.21 -17.30
N ASP A 271 20.22 -20.16 -17.25
CA ASP A 271 20.34 -21.21 -18.26
C ASP A 271 19.44 -22.45 -17.99
N ILE A 272 18.66 -22.41 -16.90
CA ILE A 272 17.70 -23.47 -16.54
C ILE A 272 16.32 -23.11 -17.10
N GLU A 273 15.68 -24.03 -17.83
CA GLU A 273 14.33 -23.82 -18.38
C GLU A 273 13.23 -24.19 -17.37
N GLY A 274 12.03 -23.61 -17.56
CA GLY A 274 10.82 -23.89 -16.78
C GLY A 274 10.76 -23.13 -15.44
N PRO A 275 9.70 -23.33 -14.65
CA PRO A 275 9.47 -22.60 -13.41
C PRO A 275 10.54 -22.88 -12.35
N LYS A 276 11.13 -21.82 -11.81
CA LYS A 276 12.20 -21.87 -10.79
C LYS A 276 11.91 -20.86 -9.69
N LEU A 277 12.26 -21.20 -8.46
CA LEU A 277 12.21 -20.28 -7.32
C LEU A 277 13.58 -20.27 -6.63
N LEU A 278 14.13 -19.07 -6.50
CA LEU A 278 15.31 -18.78 -5.69
C LEU A 278 14.89 -18.11 -4.38
N HIS A 279 15.18 -18.75 -3.27
CA HIS A 279 14.97 -18.20 -1.93
C HIS A 279 16.25 -17.55 -1.44
N VAL A 280 16.20 -16.26 -1.13
CA VAL A 280 17.33 -15.50 -0.58
C VAL A 280 16.95 -14.89 0.76
N MET A 281 17.87 -14.97 1.72
CA MET A 281 17.74 -14.35 3.03
C MET A 281 18.41 -12.98 3.01
N THR A 282 17.68 -11.94 3.42
CA THR A 282 18.22 -10.58 3.52
C THR A 282 17.93 -9.96 4.88
N VAL A 283 18.55 -8.82 5.16
CA VAL A 283 18.31 -8.02 6.36
C VAL A 283 17.71 -6.70 5.92
N LYS A 284 16.47 -6.42 6.32
CA LYS A 284 15.81 -5.13 6.09
C LYS A 284 16.59 -4.03 6.82
N GLY A 285 16.98 -2.97 6.13
CA GLY A 285 17.81 -1.89 6.69
C GLY A 285 19.32 -2.15 6.65
N LYS A 286 19.79 -3.18 5.93
CA LYS A 286 21.19 -3.62 5.84
C LYS A 286 22.17 -2.48 5.64
N GLY A 287 23.20 -2.40 6.51
CA GLY A 287 24.28 -1.42 6.44
C GLY A 287 23.93 -0.05 7.05
N TYR A 288 22.76 0.07 7.73
CA TYR A 288 22.41 1.23 8.53
C TYR A 288 21.86 0.77 9.88
N LEU A 289 22.70 0.84 10.92
CA LEU A 289 22.40 0.26 12.24
C LEU A 289 21.03 0.66 12.82
N PRO A 290 20.60 1.94 12.78
CA PRO A 290 19.27 2.30 13.26
C PRO A 290 18.15 1.53 12.55
N ALA A 291 18.28 1.30 11.23
CA ALA A 291 17.28 0.58 10.45
C ALA A 291 17.35 -0.95 10.62
N GLU A 292 18.51 -1.51 10.93
CA GLU A 292 18.64 -2.93 11.27
C GLU A 292 18.01 -3.25 12.64
N HIS A 293 18.08 -2.31 13.60
CA HIS A 293 17.54 -2.49 14.95
C HIS A 293 16.02 -2.26 15.05
N ASP A 294 15.48 -1.30 14.30
CA ASP A 294 14.05 -0.98 14.30
C ASP A 294 13.50 -0.91 12.85
N GLN A 295 13.30 -2.08 12.28
CA GLN A 295 12.93 -2.24 10.87
C GLN A 295 11.54 -1.68 10.54
N SER A 296 10.63 -1.59 11.50
CA SER A 296 9.28 -1.05 11.32
C SER A 296 9.31 0.47 11.24
N THR A 297 9.91 1.16 12.19
CA THR A 297 10.06 2.62 12.17
C THR A 297 10.85 3.09 10.96
N TRP A 298 11.91 2.36 10.59
CA TRP A 298 12.78 2.69 9.45
C TRP A 298 12.25 2.22 8.10
N HIS A 299 11.06 1.64 8.07
CA HIS A 299 10.37 1.38 6.79
C HIS A 299 10.13 2.69 6.02
N ALA A 300 9.61 3.73 6.72
CA ALA A 300 9.42 5.08 6.20
C ALA A 300 9.67 6.11 7.33
N PRO A 301 10.94 6.42 7.64
CA PRO A 301 11.33 7.08 8.89
C PRO A 301 10.96 8.57 9.00
N GLY A 302 10.55 9.24 7.91
CA GLY A 302 10.51 10.69 7.84
C GLY A 302 11.92 11.27 7.64
N ARG A 303 12.12 12.56 7.91
CA ARG A 303 13.45 13.20 7.87
C ARG A 303 14.28 12.79 9.09
N PHE A 304 15.56 12.62 8.90
CA PHE A 304 16.48 12.20 9.97
C PHE A 304 17.91 12.68 9.72
N ASN A 305 18.72 12.68 10.75
CA ASN A 305 20.17 12.89 10.63
C ASN A 305 20.82 11.56 10.21
N PRO A 306 21.51 11.46 9.06
CA PRO A 306 22.07 10.21 8.57
C PRO A 306 23.21 9.64 9.45
N ASP A 307 23.95 10.50 10.19
CA ASP A 307 25.06 10.08 11.03
C ASP A 307 24.61 9.54 12.38
N THR A 308 23.58 10.17 12.98
CA THR A 308 23.10 9.81 14.34
C THR A 308 21.88 8.92 14.34
N GLY A 309 21.10 8.90 13.24
CA GLY A 309 19.80 8.25 13.19
C GLY A 309 18.70 9.03 13.92
N GLU A 310 18.95 10.25 14.41
CA GLU A 310 17.93 11.06 15.08
C GLU A 310 16.87 11.53 14.08
N ARG A 311 15.62 11.20 14.36
CA ARG A 311 14.48 11.61 13.50
C ARG A 311 14.03 13.02 13.85
N ILE A 312 13.79 13.82 12.81
CA ILE A 312 13.34 15.21 12.95
C ILE A 312 11.83 15.19 13.15
N ALA A 313 11.40 15.43 14.39
CA ALA A 313 9.97 15.52 14.73
C ALA A 313 9.38 16.87 14.30
N SER A 314 8.07 16.88 14.00
CA SER A 314 7.29 18.11 13.83
C SER A 314 6.50 18.37 15.12
N PRO A 315 6.96 19.26 16.00
CA PRO A 315 6.32 19.52 17.30
C PRO A 315 4.93 20.19 17.13
N GLY A 316 4.00 19.91 18.04
CA GLY A 316 2.73 20.64 18.18
C GLY A 316 1.63 20.29 17.19
N ALA A 317 1.75 19.21 16.45
CA ALA A 317 0.70 18.74 15.56
C ALA A 317 -0.48 18.13 16.34
N ALA A 318 -1.72 18.32 15.84
CA ALA A 318 -2.90 17.60 16.31
C ALA A 318 -2.71 16.08 16.18
N ALA A 319 -3.51 15.29 16.90
CA ALA A 319 -3.47 13.84 16.82
C ALA A 319 -3.69 13.36 15.37
N ARG A 320 -2.98 12.34 14.95
CA ARG A 320 -3.23 11.70 13.65
C ARG A 320 -4.54 10.93 13.72
N TYR A 321 -5.30 10.91 12.64
CA TYR A 321 -6.57 10.16 12.61
C TYR A 321 -6.38 8.68 12.96
N GLN A 322 -5.30 8.05 12.49
CA GLN A 322 -4.98 6.66 12.88
C GLN A 322 -4.79 6.47 14.39
N ASP A 323 -4.23 7.47 15.10
CA ASP A 323 -4.04 7.40 16.55
C ASP A 323 -5.38 7.58 17.29
N VAL A 324 -6.24 8.48 16.80
CA VAL A 324 -7.63 8.61 17.27
C VAL A 324 -8.37 7.30 17.12
N PHE A 325 -8.25 6.63 15.97
CA PHE A 325 -8.82 5.30 15.76
C PHE A 325 -8.27 4.28 16.77
N GLY A 326 -6.94 4.19 16.92
CA GLY A 326 -6.31 3.21 17.80
C GLY A 326 -6.70 3.37 19.28
N GLU A 327 -6.64 4.60 19.81
CA GLU A 327 -7.03 4.91 21.18
C GLU A 327 -8.53 4.64 21.41
N THR A 328 -9.38 5.07 20.47
CA THR A 328 -10.83 4.83 20.52
C THR A 328 -11.16 3.34 20.49
N LEU A 329 -10.48 2.56 19.66
CA LEU A 329 -10.69 1.12 19.58
C LEU A 329 -10.38 0.42 20.91
N VAL A 330 -9.32 0.83 21.60
CA VAL A 330 -8.98 0.31 22.94
C VAL A 330 -10.07 0.62 23.95
N GLU A 331 -10.60 1.86 23.94
CA GLU A 331 -11.70 2.24 24.83
C GLU A 331 -12.97 1.43 24.53
N LEU A 332 -13.36 1.28 23.26
CA LEU A 332 -14.54 0.50 22.86
C LEU A 332 -14.41 -0.99 23.22
N ALA A 333 -13.20 -1.55 23.06
CA ALA A 333 -12.94 -2.93 23.48
C ALA A 333 -12.99 -3.10 25.01
N GLY A 334 -12.70 -2.05 25.77
CA GLY A 334 -12.89 -2.02 27.22
C GLY A 334 -14.37 -1.97 27.64
N LEU A 335 -15.22 -1.34 26.82
CA LEU A 335 -16.65 -1.21 27.08
C LEU A 335 -17.45 -2.45 26.67
N ASP A 336 -17.09 -3.08 25.56
CA ASP A 336 -17.84 -4.20 24.99
C ASP A 336 -16.90 -5.39 24.68
N PRO A 337 -17.13 -6.56 25.33
CA PRO A 337 -16.30 -7.75 25.12
C PRO A 337 -16.41 -8.34 23.70
N ARG A 338 -17.40 -7.95 22.90
CA ARG A 338 -17.55 -8.40 21.51
C ARG A 338 -16.62 -7.69 20.54
N VAL A 339 -16.07 -6.53 20.91
CA VAL A 339 -15.18 -5.74 20.04
C VAL A 339 -13.86 -6.46 19.83
N VAL A 340 -13.50 -6.66 18.57
CA VAL A 340 -12.19 -7.19 18.12
C VAL A 340 -11.64 -6.36 16.98
N GLY A 341 -10.31 -6.31 16.86
CA GLY A 341 -9.60 -5.63 15.77
C GLY A 341 -9.04 -6.62 14.74
N VAL A 342 -9.20 -6.33 13.46
CA VAL A 342 -8.61 -7.11 12.35
C VAL A 342 -7.90 -6.18 11.39
N THR A 343 -6.66 -6.50 11.01
CA THR A 343 -5.89 -5.72 10.02
C THR A 343 -5.02 -6.61 9.15
N PRO A 344 -4.89 -6.34 7.84
CA PRO A 344 -3.99 -7.08 6.97
C PRO A 344 -2.59 -6.42 6.95
N ALA A 345 -1.68 -6.89 7.82
CA ALA A 345 -0.27 -6.52 7.90
C ALA A 345 0.04 -5.03 8.22
N MET A 346 -0.91 -4.31 8.82
CA MET A 346 -0.79 -2.86 9.06
C MET A 346 -0.98 -2.45 10.53
N PRO A 347 -0.61 -3.25 11.55
CA PRO A 347 -0.93 -2.92 12.94
C PRO A 347 -0.33 -1.56 13.39
N SER A 348 0.92 -1.25 13.03
CA SER A 348 1.53 0.05 13.33
C SER A 348 1.01 1.17 12.42
N GLY A 349 0.74 0.85 11.16
CA GLY A 349 0.28 1.80 10.15
C GLY A 349 -1.10 2.38 10.43
N CYS A 350 -2.01 1.61 11.03
CA CYS A 350 -3.35 2.05 11.43
C CYS A 350 -3.52 2.18 12.96
N SER A 351 -2.43 2.16 13.72
CA SER A 351 -2.41 2.24 15.20
C SER A 351 -3.19 1.12 15.93
N MET A 352 -3.51 0.02 15.24
CA MET A 352 -4.14 -1.16 15.86
C MET A 352 -3.19 -1.90 16.81
N ASN A 353 -1.87 -1.64 16.73
CA ASN A 353 -0.88 -2.09 17.70
C ASN A 353 -1.24 -1.66 19.14
N MET A 354 -1.99 -0.57 19.34
CA MET A 354 -2.47 -0.15 20.67
C MET A 354 -3.40 -1.22 21.27
N LEU A 355 -4.38 -1.70 20.49
CA LEU A 355 -5.25 -2.80 20.93
C LEU A 355 -4.47 -4.12 21.06
N MET A 356 -3.53 -4.38 20.16
CA MET A 356 -2.70 -5.58 20.19
C MET A 356 -1.85 -5.66 21.47
N HIS A 357 -1.36 -4.52 21.97
CA HIS A 357 -0.64 -4.45 23.25
C HIS A 357 -1.59 -4.52 24.46
N ALA A 358 -2.73 -3.81 24.42
CA ALA A 358 -3.67 -3.76 25.54
C ALA A 358 -4.45 -5.07 25.70
N MET A 359 -4.87 -5.69 24.60
CA MET A 359 -5.72 -6.88 24.57
C MET A 359 -5.29 -7.84 23.43
N PRO A 360 -4.16 -8.56 23.55
CA PRO A 360 -3.57 -9.36 22.46
C PRO A 360 -4.53 -10.42 21.88
N SER A 361 -5.41 -10.99 22.69
CA SER A 361 -6.38 -12.00 22.26
C SER A 361 -7.55 -11.45 21.43
N ARG A 362 -7.66 -10.12 21.31
CA ARG A 362 -8.72 -9.44 20.58
C ARG A 362 -8.24 -8.67 19.36
N CYS A 363 -6.99 -8.85 18.96
CA CYS A 363 -6.42 -8.19 17.80
C CYS A 363 -5.75 -9.20 16.88
N PHE A 364 -6.09 -9.16 15.60
CA PHE A 364 -5.68 -10.14 14.60
C PHE A 364 -4.98 -9.44 13.43
N ASP A 365 -3.70 -9.72 13.25
CA ASP A 365 -2.99 -9.42 12.02
C ASP A 365 -3.02 -10.68 11.14
N VAL A 366 -3.66 -10.58 9.99
CA VAL A 366 -3.89 -11.70 9.08
C VAL A 366 -2.88 -11.78 7.93
N GLY A 367 -1.81 -10.97 7.96
CA GLY A 367 -0.86 -10.82 6.85
C GLY A 367 -1.43 -9.94 5.73
N ILE A 368 -0.71 -9.84 4.60
CA ILE A 368 -1.17 -9.03 3.46
C ILE A 368 -2.27 -9.81 2.70
N ALA A 369 -3.48 -9.79 3.25
CA ALA A 369 -4.59 -10.61 2.78
C ALA A 369 -5.94 -9.90 3.04
N GLU A 370 -6.23 -8.84 2.29
CA GLU A 370 -7.36 -7.93 2.51
C GLU A 370 -8.71 -8.66 2.37
N GLY A 371 -8.88 -9.49 1.33
CA GLY A 371 -10.10 -10.30 1.16
C GLY A 371 -10.32 -11.25 2.32
N HIS A 372 -9.24 -11.93 2.80
CA HIS A 372 -9.31 -12.77 3.99
C HIS A 372 -9.69 -11.96 5.25
N ALA A 373 -9.12 -10.75 5.42
CA ALA A 373 -9.45 -9.89 6.57
C ALA A 373 -10.95 -9.59 6.65
N VAL A 374 -11.58 -9.26 5.51
CA VAL A 374 -13.03 -8.98 5.45
C VAL A 374 -13.85 -10.25 5.68
N THR A 375 -13.56 -11.36 4.99
CA THR A 375 -14.29 -12.62 5.18
C THR A 375 -14.11 -13.18 6.59
N PHE A 376 -12.91 -13.08 7.18
CA PHE A 376 -12.64 -13.46 8.57
C PHE A 376 -13.46 -12.63 9.56
N SER A 377 -13.52 -11.29 9.33
CA SER A 377 -14.36 -10.39 10.11
C SER A 377 -15.85 -10.76 9.98
N ALA A 378 -16.33 -11.06 8.77
CA ALA A 378 -17.69 -11.53 8.55
C ALA A 378 -18.00 -12.82 9.33
N GLY A 379 -17.08 -13.80 9.34
CA GLY A 379 -17.18 -15.01 10.12
C GLY A 379 -17.25 -14.75 11.63
N MET A 380 -16.45 -13.81 12.15
CA MET A 380 -16.50 -13.40 13.55
C MET A 380 -17.82 -12.70 13.89
N ALA A 381 -18.33 -11.86 13.00
CA ALA A 381 -19.62 -11.18 13.19
C ALA A 381 -20.78 -12.18 13.20
N ALA A 382 -20.77 -13.15 12.30
CA ALA A 382 -21.76 -14.25 12.29
C ALA A 382 -21.73 -15.10 13.57
N ALA A 383 -20.58 -15.13 14.27
CA ALA A 383 -20.40 -15.78 15.56
C ALA A 383 -20.70 -14.86 16.77
N GLY A 384 -21.23 -13.66 16.55
CA GLY A 384 -21.68 -12.73 17.60
C GLY A 384 -20.64 -11.72 18.07
N MET A 385 -19.50 -11.59 17.39
CA MET A 385 -18.52 -10.53 17.67
C MET A 385 -18.85 -9.25 16.88
N VAL A 386 -18.20 -8.13 17.21
CA VAL A 386 -18.27 -6.88 16.45
C VAL A 386 -16.84 -6.51 15.99
N PRO A 387 -16.44 -6.98 14.82
CA PRO A 387 -15.09 -6.71 14.30
C PRO A 387 -14.94 -5.29 13.77
N PHE A 388 -13.85 -4.63 14.17
CA PHE A 388 -13.33 -3.43 13.54
C PHE A 388 -12.23 -3.84 12.55
N CYS A 389 -12.58 -3.91 11.27
CA CYS A 389 -11.68 -4.31 10.19
C CYS A 389 -11.04 -3.07 9.58
N ASN A 390 -9.76 -2.81 9.90
CA ASN A 390 -9.05 -1.64 9.42
C ASN A 390 -8.13 -1.99 8.25
N ILE A 391 -8.42 -1.40 7.10
CA ILE A 391 -7.70 -1.57 5.83
C ILE A 391 -7.54 -0.18 5.20
N TYR A 392 -6.38 0.11 4.57
CA TYR A 392 -6.24 1.34 3.79
C TYR A 392 -7.25 1.37 2.64
N SER A 393 -7.84 2.53 2.39
CA SER A 393 -8.89 2.71 1.38
C SER A 393 -8.49 2.14 0.01
N SER A 394 -7.28 2.45 -0.48
CA SER A 394 -6.78 1.91 -1.74
C SER A 394 -6.57 0.39 -1.73
N PHE A 395 -6.29 -0.22 -0.57
CA PHE A 395 -6.12 -1.67 -0.44
C PHE A 395 -7.45 -2.41 -0.26
N MET A 396 -8.47 -1.73 0.29
CA MET A 396 -9.83 -2.29 0.40
C MET A 396 -10.44 -2.63 -0.97
N GLN A 397 -9.92 -2.06 -2.07
CA GLN A 397 -10.31 -2.41 -3.43
C GLN A 397 -10.16 -3.91 -3.73
N ARG A 398 -9.20 -4.61 -3.08
CA ARG A 398 -9.02 -6.06 -3.21
C ARG A 398 -10.10 -6.89 -2.53
N ALA A 399 -10.82 -6.30 -1.59
CA ALA A 399 -11.86 -6.96 -0.83
C ALA A 399 -13.26 -6.50 -1.24
N TYR A 400 -13.42 -5.85 -2.40
CA TYR A 400 -14.70 -5.32 -2.86
C TYR A 400 -15.79 -6.40 -2.93
N ASP A 401 -15.48 -7.56 -3.54
CA ASP A 401 -16.37 -8.71 -3.57
C ASP A 401 -16.72 -9.23 -2.17
N ASN A 402 -15.71 -9.33 -1.29
CA ASN A 402 -15.91 -9.81 0.07
C ASN A 402 -16.80 -8.87 0.90
N VAL A 403 -16.72 -7.55 0.69
CA VAL A 403 -17.63 -6.59 1.31
C VAL A 403 -19.06 -6.80 0.83
N ILE A 404 -19.27 -7.02 -0.46
CA ILE A 404 -20.61 -7.27 -1.02
C ILE A 404 -21.15 -8.61 -0.55
N HIS A 405 -20.44 -9.70 -0.88
CA HIS A 405 -20.93 -11.07 -0.71
C HIS A 405 -20.91 -11.53 0.76
N ASP A 406 -19.79 -11.28 1.47
CA ASP A 406 -19.60 -11.87 2.79
C ASP A 406 -20.17 -10.99 3.91
N VAL A 407 -20.30 -9.67 3.70
CA VAL A 407 -20.75 -8.73 4.73
C VAL A 407 -22.13 -8.15 4.39
N ALA A 408 -22.27 -7.43 3.25
CA ALA A 408 -23.46 -6.63 2.98
C ALA A 408 -24.69 -7.50 2.65
N ILE A 409 -24.57 -8.52 1.80
CA ILE A 409 -25.69 -9.44 1.47
C ILE A 409 -26.19 -10.16 2.71
N GLN A 410 -25.30 -10.46 3.66
CA GLN A 410 -25.62 -11.20 4.88
C GLN A 410 -26.01 -10.29 6.06
N ASP A 411 -25.97 -8.97 5.85
CA ASP A 411 -26.28 -7.94 6.86
C ASP A 411 -25.52 -8.12 8.18
N LEU A 412 -24.21 -8.38 8.09
CA LEU A 412 -23.37 -8.67 9.24
C LEU A 412 -22.76 -7.39 9.86
N PRO A 413 -22.75 -7.26 11.20
CA PRO A 413 -22.27 -6.07 11.91
C PRO A 413 -20.74 -5.96 11.91
N VAL A 414 -20.14 -5.78 10.75
CA VAL A 414 -18.72 -5.49 10.59
C VAL A 414 -18.52 -3.99 10.47
N VAL A 415 -17.66 -3.41 11.31
CA VAL A 415 -17.24 -2.01 11.22
C VAL A 415 -15.96 -1.94 10.39
N MET A 416 -16.09 -1.58 9.12
CA MET A 416 -14.97 -1.44 8.19
C MET A 416 -14.37 -0.03 8.32
N CYS A 417 -13.12 0.08 8.73
CA CYS A 417 -12.42 1.35 8.89
C CYS A 417 -11.43 1.54 7.75
N LEU A 418 -11.74 2.46 6.84
CA LEU A 418 -10.92 2.78 5.68
C LEU A 418 -9.97 3.92 6.04
N ASP A 419 -8.79 3.56 6.49
CA ASP A 419 -7.71 4.50 6.72
C ASP A 419 -7.14 4.99 5.37
N ARG A 420 -6.62 6.20 5.30
CA ARG A 420 -6.12 6.84 4.06
C ARG A 420 -7.21 7.03 2.99
N GLY A 421 -8.44 7.35 3.38
CA GLY A 421 -9.47 7.83 2.44
C GLY A 421 -9.06 9.18 1.83
N GLY A 422 -9.30 9.35 0.52
CA GLY A 422 -8.92 10.56 -0.21
C GLY A 422 -7.45 10.61 -0.63
N ILE A 423 -6.93 11.81 -0.84
CA ILE A 423 -5.53 12.05 -1.25
C ILE A 423 -4.58 11.77 -0.08
N VAL A 424 -3.60 10.91 -0.31
CA VAL A 424 -2.59 10.53 0.70
C VAL A 424 -1.23 11.22 0.53
N GLY A 425 -0.96 11.79 -0.65
CA GLY A 425 0.25 12.59 -0.91
C GLY A 425 1.36 11.83 -1.63
N GLU A 426 2.51 11.66 -0.99
CA GLU A 426 3.79 11.33 -1.62
C GLU A 426 3.85 9.92 -2.24
N ASP A 427 2.99 9.00 -1.85
CA ASP A 427 2.92 7.64 -2.44
C ASP A 427 2.08 7.61 -3.75
N GLY A 428 1.34 8.68 -4.03
CA GLY A 428 0.71 8.96 -5.31
C GLY A 428 -0.41 8.01 -5.71
N VAL A 429 -0.58 7.88 -7.01
CA VAL A 429 -1.68 7.19 -7.72
C VAL A 429 -2.07 5.85 -7.11
N THR A 430 -1.13 5.06 -6.66
CA THR A 430 -1.37 3.70 -6.16
C THR A 430 -1.90 3.65 -4.73
N HIS A 431 -1.81 4.77 -4.01
CA HIS A 431 -2.17 4.84 -2.59
C HIS A 431 -3.31 5.81 -2.28
N HIS A 432 -3.68 6.70 -3.23
CA HIS A 432 -4.85 7.56 -3.05
C HIS A 432 -6.12 6.74 -2.87
N GLY A 433 -6.83 6.98 -1.76
CA GLY A 433 -8.09 6.31 -1.42
C GLY A 433 -9.29 7.08 -1.97
N VAL A 434 -9.30 7.36 -3.26
CA VAL A 434 -10.24 8.29 -3.88
C VAL A 434 -11.46 7.63 -4.51
N PHE A 435 -11.46 6.30 -4.61
CA PHE A 435 -12.54 5.55 -5.26
C PHE A 435 -13.53 4.92 -4.28
N ASP A 436 -13.25 4.97 -2.98
CA ASP A 436 -14.02 4.26 -1.96
C ASP A 436 -15.50 4.70 -1.91
N MET A 437 -15.77 6.01 -1.91
CA MET A 437 -17.15 6.53 -1.88
C MET A 437 -17.94 6.08 -3.11
N ALA A 438 -17.35 6.19 -4.30
CA ALA A 438 -17.98 5.78 -5.55
C ALA A 438 -18.21 4.26 -5.63
N ALA A 439 -17.17 3.47 -5.30
CA ALA A 439 -17.22 2.02 -5.40
C ALA A 439 -18.21 1.41 -4.39
N PHE A 440 -18.11 1.78 -3.12
CA PHE A 440 -18.94 1.22 -2.07
C PHE A 440 -20.30 1.89 -1.94
N GLY A 441 -20.46 3.12 -2.44
CA GLY A 441 -21.75 3.81 -2.50
C GLY A 441 -22.84 3.05 -3.26
N ALA A 442 -22.44 2.24 -4.24
CA ALA A 442 -23.36 1.39 -5.00
C ALA A 442 -23.87 0.15 -4.22
N VAL A 443 -23.24 -0.24 -3.11
CA VAL A 443 -23.54 -1.50 -2.40
C VAL A 443 -24.80 -1.35 -1.53
N PRO A 444 -25.90 -2.09 -1.77
CA PRO A 444 -27.09 -2.04 -0.93
C PRO A 444 -26.83 -2.47 0.52
N GLY A 445 -27.54 -1.89 1.48
CA GLY A 445 -27.43 -2.25 2.91
C GLY A 445 -26.15 -1.76 3.61
N LEU A 446 -25.18 -1.21 2.89
CA LEU A 446 -23.95 -0.66 3.47
C LEU A 446 -24.13 0.80 3.87
N THR A 447 -23.84 1.13 5.13
CA THR A 447 -23.73 2.51 5.61
C THR A 447 -22.29 3.00 5.46
N ILE A 448 -22.11 4.23 4.95
CA ILE A 448 -20.78 4.85 4.75
C ILE A 448 -20.76 6.21 5.43
N ALA A 449 -19.85 6.38 6.39
CA ALA A 449 -19.65 7.60 7.17
C ALA A 449 -18.24 8.19 6.90
N ALA A 450 -18.13 9.53 6.98
CA ALA A 450 -16.87 10.25 6.82
C ALA A 450 -16.80 11.39 7.84
N PRO A 451 -15.98 11.26 8.89
CA PRO A 451 -15.87 12.27 9.96
C PRO A 451 -15.18 13.53 9.44
N MET A 452 -15.62 14.68 9.95
CA MET A 452 -15.01 15.97 9.69
C MET A 452 -13.81 16.23 10.61
N ASP A 453 -13.82 15.66 11.83
CA ASP A 453 -12.80 15.87 12.86
C ASP A 453 -12.59 14.61 13.73
N GLU A 454 -11.69 14.73 14.72
CA GLU A 454 -11.30 13.65 15.63
C GLU A 454 -12.48 13.15 16.49
N LEU A 455 -13.30 14.08 16.99
CA LEU A 455 -14.46 13.74 17.84
C LEU A 455 -15.53 13.01 17.02
N GLU A 456 -15.75 13.43 15.79
CA GLU A 456 -16.67 12.75 14.87
C GLU A 456 -16.19 11.32 14.55
N LEU A 457 -14.89 11.11 14.29
CA LEU A 457 -14.34 9.76 14.08
C LEU A 457 -14.64 8.87 15.30
N ARG A 458 -14.36 9.36 16.49
CA ARG A 458 -14.65 8.66 17.75
C ARG A 458 -16.12 8.28 17.87
N ASN A 459 -17.02 9.22 17.61
CA ASN A 459 -18.46 9.02 17.72
C ASN A 459 -19.01 8.10 16.60
N MET A 460 -18.46 8.17 15.38
CA MET A 460 -18.81 7.24 14.29
C MET A 460 -18.37 5.82 14.58
N MET A 461 -17.22 5.60 15.22
CA MET A 461 -16.79 4.27 15.67
C MET A 461 -17.75 3.72 16.74
N TYR A 462 -18.18 4.54 17.70
CA TYR A 462 -19.17 4.13 18.67
C TYR A 462 -20.53 3.87 18.04
N THR A 463 -20.94 4.70 17.07
CA THR A 463 -22.18 4.48 16.30
C THR A 463 -22.13 3.13 15.56
N GLY A 464 -21.04 2.82 14.88
CA GLY A 464 -20.86 1.54 14.19
C GLY A 464 -20.95 0.33 15.15
N LEU A 465 -20.40 0.45 16.38
CA LEU A 465 -20.54 -0.59 17.41
C LEU A 465 -22.00 -0.84 17.79
N GLN A 466 -22.83 0.21 17.87
CA GLN A 466 -24.22 0.13 18.31
C GLN A 466 -25.20 -0.20 17.17
N TYR A 467 -24.82 0.02 15.92
CA TYR A 467 -25.73 0.01 14.78
C TYR A 467 -26.24 -1.39 14.40
N GLY A 468 -25.41 -2.41 14.53
CA GLY A 468 -25.81 -3.80 14.30
C GLY A 468 -25.93 -4.22 12.83
N HIS A 469 -25.50 -3.39 11.88
CA HIS A 469 -25.52 -3.62 10.42
C HIS A 469 -24.14 -3.26 9.82
N PRO A 470 -23.85 -3.58 8.54
CA PRO A 470 -22.61 -3.20 7.88
C PRO A 470 -22.33 -1.70 7.94
N PHE A 471 -21.20 -1.32 8.51
CA PHE A 471 -20.85 0.08 8.74
C PHE A 471 -19.42 0.38 8.27
N MET A 472 -19.26 1.34 7.40
CA MET A 472 -17.96 1.76 6.85
C MET A 472 -17.64 3.18 7.29
N ILE A 473 -16.43 3.41 7.80
CA ILE A 473 -15.95 4.73 8.20
C ILE A 473 -14.68 5.02 7.39
N ARG A 474 -14.68 6.08 6.58
CA ARG A 474 -13.49 6.52 5.86
C ARG A 474 -12.89 7.78 6.49
N TYR A 475 -11.59 7.80 6.71
CA TYR A 475 -10.86 8.95 7.25
C TYR A 475 -9.48 9.10 6.60
N PRO A 476 -8.91 10.35 6.53
CA PRO A 476 -7.71 10.60 5.77
C PRO A 476 -6.43 10.18 6.50
N ARG A 477 -5.34 10.14 5.76
CA ARG A 477 -3.99 10.17 6.30
C ARG A 477 -3.67 11.56 6.85
N GLY A 478 -3.05 11.65 8.01
CA GLY A 478 -2.52 12.91 8.56
C GLY A 478 -3.13 13.30 9.88
N ASN A 479 -2.88 14.56 10.26
CA ASN A 479 -3.33 15.12 11.53
C ASN A 479 -4.77 15.59 11.44
N GLY A 480 -5.47 15.55 12.58
CA GLY A 480 -6.81 16.07 12.71
C GLY A 480 -6.86 17.60 12.74
N ALA A 481 -8.07 18.12 12.98
CA ALA A 481 -8.34 19.55 13.08
C ALA A 481 -7.97 20.18 14.45
N GLY A 482 -7.52 19.37 15.40
CA GLY A 482 -7.20 19.78 16.77
C GLY A 482 -8.44 19.84 17.68
N ARG A 483 -9.50 19.14 17.34
CA ARG A 483 -10.71 19.06 18.15
C ARG A 483 -10.44 18.25 19.42
N LEU A 484 -10.94 18.71 20.58
CA LEU A 484 -10.88 17.94 21.81
C LEU A 484 -11.78 16.70 21.68
N TRP A 485 -11.20 15.51 21.88
CA TRP A 485 -11.91 14.24 21.77
C TRP A 485 -11.58 13.26 22.92
N ARG A 486 -10.38 13.35 23.51
CA ARG A 486 -9.99 12.51 24.64
C ARG A 486 -10.79 12.86 25.88
N GLY A 487 -11.36 11.84 26.54
CA GLY A 487 -12.19 12.03 27.74
C GLY A 487 -13.58 12.63 27.47
N VAL A 488 -13.94 12.90 26.22
CA VAL A 488 -15.31 13.28 25.85
C VAL A 488 -16.18 12.02 25.86
N PRO A 489 -17.39 12.04 26.50
CA PRO A 489 -18.31 10.91 26.43
C PRO A 489 -18.66 10.52 25.01
N PHE A 490 -18.85 9.24 24.76
CA PHE A 490 -19.32 8.75 23.46
C PHE A 490 -20.74 9.21 23.17
N GLU A 491 -20.99 9.62 21.95
CA GLU A 491 -22.31 9.94 21.42
C GLU A 491 -22.61 9.10 20.19
N ALA A 492 -23.73 8.37 20.18
CA ALA A 492 -24.20 7.68 19.00
C ALA A 492 -24.84 8.69 18.04
N LEU A 493 -24.26 8.83 16.85
CA LEU A 493 -24.77 9.74 15.83
C LEU A 493 -25.97 9.09 15.12
N PRO A 494 -27.06 9.83 14.88
CA PRO A 494 -28.17 9.32 14.08
C PRO A 494 -27.70 9.00 12.66
N VAL A 495 -27.81 7.73 12.25
CA VAL A 495 -27.34 7.25 10.94
C VAL A 495 -28.11 7.96 9.82
N GLY A 496 -27.40 8.42 8.80
CA GLY A 496 -27.95 9.16 7.67
C GLY A 496 -28.42 10.59 8.03
N ARG A 497 -27.90 11.16 9.12
CA ARG A 497 -28.22 12.55 9.51
C ARG A 497 -26.97 13.44 9.44
N GLY A 498 -27.06 14.43 8.56
CA GLY A 498 -26.13 15.53 8.47
C GLY A 498 -26.38 16.59 9.54
N ARG A 499 -25.66 17.69 9.45
CA ARG A 499 -25.82 18.87 10.32
C ARG A 499 -25.57 20.15 9.54
N ARG A 500 -26.20 21.24 9.99
CA ARG A 500 -25.87 22.58 9.52
C ARG A 500 -24.80 23.16 10.42
N LEU A 501 -23.69 23.60 9.84
CA LEU A 501 -22.56 24.21 10.53
C LEU A 501 -22.67 25.74 10.56
N ARG A 502 -23.24 26.34 9.51
CA ARG A 502 -23.33 27.77 9.30
C ARG A 502 -24.64 28.15 8.63
N GLU A 503 -25.25 29.25 9.07
CA GLU A 503 -26.37 29.89 8.40
C GLU A 503 -25.90 30.75 7.23
N GLY A 504 -26.72 30.86 6.18
CA GLY A 504 -26.48 31.69 5.01
C GLY A 504 -27.69 31.78 4.11
N THR A 505 -27.65 32.69 3.11
CA THR A 505 -28.80 33.00 2.27
C THR A 505 -28.55 32.87 0.76
N ASP A 506 -27.27 32.95 0.31
CA ASP A 506 -26.97 33.07 -1.13
C ASP A 506 -26.59 31.74 -1.75
N VAL A 507 -25.67 31.00 -1.13
CA VAL A 507 -25.13 29.74 -1.61
C VAL A 507 -25.18 28.68 -0.53
N ALA A 508 -25.58 27.46 -0.85
CA ALA A 508 -25.40 26.30 0.03
C ALA A 508 -24.09 25.58 -0.28
N LEU A 509 -23.25 25.40 0.72
CA LEU A 509 -22.04 24.59 0.70
C LEU A 509 -22.35 23.25 1.37
N VAL A 510 -22.20 22.15 0.66
CA VAL A 510 -22.48 20.78 1.14
C VAL A 510 -21.18 19.98 1.11
N THR A 511 -20.72 19.53 2.27
CA THR A 511 -19.44 18.83 2.40
C THR A 511 -19.59 17.44 3.03
N VAL A 512 -18.60 16.58 2.82
CA VAL A 512 -18.50 15.29 3.48
C VAL A 512 -17.05 15.01 3.86
N GLY A 513 -16.83 14.66 5.14
CA GLY A 513 -15.51 14.37 5.67
C GLY A 513 -14.66 15.63 5.94
N THR A 514 -13.35 15.41 6.06
CA THR A 514 -12.39 16.43 6.57
C THR A 514 -12.21 17.65 5.68
N VAL A 515 -12.57 17.57 4.39
CA VAL A 515 -12.58 18.75 3.48
C VAL A 515 -13.52 19.85 3.97
N GLY A 516 -14.52 19.50 4.79
CA GLY A 516 -15.40 20.45 5.46
C GLY A 516 -14.68 21.51 6.28
N ASN A 517 -13.50 21.20 6.85
CA ASN A 517 -12.70 22.18 7.60
C ASN A 517 -12.13 23.30 6.70
N ALA A 518 -11.63 22.97 5.52
CA ALA A 518 -11.16 23.95 4.54
C ALA A 518 -12.34 24.72 3.94
N ALA A 519 -13.45 24.03 3.73
CA ALA A 519 -14.69 24.60 3.20
C ALA A 519 -15.32 25.62 4.15
N ASP A 520 -15.27 25.39 5.47
CA ASP A 520 -15.78 26.34 6.46
C ASP A 520 -14.96 27.64 6.48
N ARG A 521 -13.63 27.55 6.39
CA ARG A 521 -12.76 28.74 6.26
C ARG A 521 -13.00 29.49 4.94
N ALA A 522 -13.21 28.74 3.84
CA ALA A 522 -13.57 29.37 2.56
C ALA A 522 -14.91 30.10 2.63
N ALA A 523 -15.91 29.55 3.35
CA ALA A 523 -17.18 30.19 3.58
C ALA A 523 -17.06 31.49 4.42
N GLU A 524 -16.19 31.51 5.42
CA GLU A 524 -15.87 32.74 6.19
C GLU A 524 -15.30 33.83 5.28
N ARG A 525 -14.33 33.49 4.45
CA ARG A 525 -13.73 34.42 3.49
C ARG A 525 -14.70 34.89 2.39
N ALA A 526 -15.65 34.03 2.00
CA ALA A 526 -16.71 34.39 1.04
C ALA A 526 -17.64 35.44 1.68
N ALA A 527 -17.98 35.31 2.98
CA ALA A 527 -18.78 36.27 3.70
C ALA A 527 -18.09 37.64 3.78
N GLU A 528 -16.76 37.70 3.99
CA GLU A 528 -15.99 38.96 3.94
C GLU A 528 -16.07 39.65 2.57
N LYS A 529 -16.37 38.90 1.52
CA LYS A 529 -16.54 39.38 0.13
C LYS A 529 -18.01 39.59 -0.26
N GLY A 530 -18.93 39.48 0.69
CA GLY A 530 -20.35 39.78 0.54
C GLY A 530 -21.21 38.60 0.08
N VAL A 531 -20.70 37.38 0.04
CA VAL A 531 -21.48 36.16 -0.30
C VAL A 531 -21.83 35.41 1.00
N SER A 532 -23.12 35.30 1.30
CA SER A 532 -23.65 34.64 2.50
C SER A 532 -23.81 33.12 2.25
N VAL A 533 -22.91 32.33 2.83
CA VAL A 533 -22.82 30.87 2.60
C VAL A 533 -23.42 30.10 3.76
N ALA A 534 -24.40 29.23 3.47
CA ALA A 534 -24.86 28.23 4.43
C ALA A 534 -24.02 26.95 4.28
N HIS A 535 -23.46 26.43 5.37
CA HIS A 535 -22.60 25.24 5.31
C HIS A 535 -23.26 24.05 5.99
N TYR A 536 -23.34 22.94 5.25
CA TYR A 536 -23.93 21.66 5.65
C TYR A 536 -22.89 20.55 5.56
N ASP A 537 -22.69 19.82 6.66
CA ASP A 537 -21.87 18.60 6.71
C ASP A 537 -22.79 17.38 6.64
N LEU A 538 -22.66 16.59 5.58
CA LEU A 538 -23.49 15.40 5.40
C LEU A 538 -23.16 14.28 6.39
N ARG A 539 -21.95 14.22 6.94
CA ARG A 539 -21.47 13.13 7.80
C ARG A 539 -21.50 11.74 7.14
N PHE A 540 -22.56 11.45 6.39
CA PHE A 540 -22.78 10.16 5.73
C PHE A 540 -22.79 10.33 4.21
N VAL A 541 -21.98 9.51 3.56
CA VAL A 541 -22.02 9.30 2.09
C VAL A 541 -23.29 8.50 1.75
N LYS A 542 -23.63 7.56 2.64
CA LYS A 542 -24.78 6.67 2.49
C LYS A 542 -25.28 6.17 3.87
N PRO A 543 -26.60 6.25 4.14
CA PRO A 543 -27.59 6.96 3.35
C PRO A 543 -27.41 8.48 3.41
N LEU A 544 -27.82 9.18 2.35
CA LEU A 544 -27.87 10.66 2.34
C LEU A 544 -28.97 11.15 3.29
N ASP A 545 -28.77 12.30 3.92
CA ASP A 545 -29.82 13.01 4.65
C ASP A 545 -30.78 13.70 3.67
N GLU A 546 -31.79 12.97 3.22
CA GLU A 546 -32.77 13.46 2.28
C GLU A 546 -33.59 14.64 2.82
N ALA A 547 -33.81 14.70 4.14
CA ALA A 547 -34.55 15.80 4.77
C ALA A 547 -33.74 17.11 4.74
N LEU A 548 -32.43 17.00 5.08
CA LEU A 548 -31.50 18.13 4.99
C LEU A 548 -31.33 18.60 3.55
N LEU A 549 -31.18 17.68 2.59
CA LEU A 549 -31.08 18.04 1.17
C LEU A 549 -32.38 18.65 0.62
N ALA A 550 -33.55 18.19 1.06
CA ALA A 550 -34.84 18.79 0.69
C ALA A 550 -34.95 20.25 1.24
N GLU A 551 -34.46 20.51 2.47
CA GLU A 551 -34.37 21.88 3.00
C GLU A 551 -33.44 22.74 2.13
N VAL A 552 -32.26 22.22 1.76
CA VAL A 552 -31.29 22.92 0.90
C VAL A 552 -31.93 23.24 -0.45
N GLY A 553 -32.55 22.24 -1.12
CA GLY A 553 -33.19 22.44 -2.44
C GLY A 553 -34.39 23.41 -2.42
N ALA A 554 -35.05 23.58 -1.29
CA ALA A 554 -36.13 24.55 -1.13
C ALA A 554 -35.64 26.01 -0.92
N LYS A 555 -34.45 26.18 -0.34
CA LYS A 555 -33.91 27.49 0.06
C LYS A 555 -32.93 28.08 -0.95
N PHE A 556 -32.15 27.27 -1.65
CA PHE A 556 -31.00 27.70 -2.44
C PHE A 556 -31.17 27.36 -3.92
N ARG A 557 -30.71 28.24 -4.80
CA ARG A 557 -30.62 28.02 -6.25
C ARG A 557 -29.25 27.51 -6.65
N HIS A 558 -28.22 27.77 -5.83
CA HIS A 558 -26.83 27.39 -6.09
C HIS A 558 -26.31 26.57 -4.92
N VAL A 559 -25.77 25.41 -5.26
CA VAL A 559 -25.16 24.47 -4.31
C VAL A 559 -23.75 24.15 -4.76
N VAL A 560 -22.78 24.30 -3.87
CA VAL A 560 -21.41 23.81 -4.07
C VAL A 560 -21.21 22.57 -3.21
N THR A 561 -20.86 21.44 -3.83
CA THR A 561 -20.49 20.21 -3.09
C THR A 561 -19.00 20.03 -3.08
N VAL A 562 -18.42 19.54 -1.95
CA VAL A 562 -16.98 19.27 -1.83
C VAL A 562 -16.75 17.89 -1.23
N GLU A 563 -15.94 17.10 -1.92
CA GLU A 563 -15.55 15.74 -1.49
C GLU A 563 -14.08 15.44 -1.81
N ASP A 564 -13.39 14.73 -0.93
CA ASP A 564 -12.04 14.18 -1.19
C ASP A 564 -12.16 12.79 -1.81
N GLY A 565 -12.65 12.74 -3.04
CA GLY A 565 -12.95 11.51 -3.77
C GLY A 565 -13.24 11.79 -5.24
N SER A 566 -13.46 10.72 -6.02
CA SER A 566 -13.85 10.81 -7.43
C SER A 566 -15.22 11.46 -7.54
N LEU A 567 -15.35 12.50 -8.38
CA LEU A 567 -16.63 13.14 -8.68
C LEU A 567 -17.60 12.16 -9.34
N ARG A 568 -17.08 11.28 -10.22
CA ARG A 568 -17.91 10.27 -10.89
C ARG A 568 -18.29 9.16 -9.90
N GLY A 569 -19.60 8.98 -9.70
CA GLY A 569 -20.15 8.07 -8.69
C GLY A 569 -20.00 8.58 -7.25
N GLY A 570 -19.51 9.81 -7.07
CA GLY A 570 -19.29 10.43 -5.77
C GLY A 570 -20.53 11.09 -5.18
N VAL A 571 -20.31 11.82 -4.08
CA VAL A 571 -21.38 12.47 -3.31
C VAL A 571 -22.01 13.61 -4.10
N GLY A 572 -21.23 14.39 -4.85
CA GLY A 572 -21.73 15.47 -5.69
C GLY A 572 -22.73 15.00 -6.75
N GLU A 573 -22.44 13.86 -7.41
CA GLU A 573 -23.38 13.21 -8.33
C GLU A 573 -24.66 12.73 -7.61
N ALA A 574 -24.52 12.12 -6.44
CA ALA A 574 -25.67 11.64 -5.67
C ALA A 574 -26.58 12.79 -5.20
N VAL A 575 -26.02 13.91 -4.76
CA VAL A 575 -26.76 15.13 -4.40
C VAL A 575 -27.47 15.72 -5.63
N THR A 576 -26.79 15.79 -6.77
CA THR A 576 -27.38 16.25 -8.04
C THR A 576 -28.55 15.36 -8.48
N ALA A 577 -28.37 14.04 -8.40
CA ALA A 577 -29.42 13.08 -8.72
C ALA A 577 -30.65 13.23 -7.78
N PHE A 578 -30.40 13.46 -6.49
CA PHE A 578 -31.46 13.71 -5.51
C PHE A 578 -32.30 14.95 -5.87
N PHE A 579 -31.68 16.09 -6.20
CA PHE A 579 -32.40 17.31 -6.58
C PHE A 579 -33.18 17.13 -7.89
N ASN A 580 -32.57 16.49 -8.89
CA ASN A 580 -33.23 16.20 -10.16
C ASN A 580 -34.47 15.30 -9.99
N ALA A 581 -34.36 14.24 -9.15
CA ALA A 581 -35.48 13.33 -8.90
C ALA A 581 -36.66 14.00 -8.19
N ARG A 582 -36.40 15.10 -7.44
CA ARG A 582 -37.44 15.88 -6.75
C ARG A 582 -37.91 17.11 -7.51
N GLY A 583 -37.36 17.36 -8.71
CA GLY A 583 -37.69 18.52 -9.52
C GLY A 583 -37.24 19.85 -8.89
N CYS A 584 -36.20 19.82 -8.07
CA CYS A 584 -35.63 21.04 -7.52
C CYS A 584 -34.84 21.80 -8.58
N GLU A 585 -35.11 23.09 -8.77
CA GLU A 585 -34.35 23.97 -9.66
C GLU A 585 -33.08 24.47 -8.99
N VAL A 586 -32.11 23.58 -8.86
CA VAL A 586 -30.82 23.85 -8.17
C VAL A 586 -29.68 23.60 -9.16
N ALA A 587 -28.79 24.58 -9.30
CA ALA A 587 -27.51 24.41 -9.99
C ALA A 587 -26.49 23.86 -9.01
N VAL A 588 -25.96 22.65 -9.24
CA VAL A 588 -24.95 22.02 -8.39
C VAL A 588 -23.59 22.15 -9.07
N HIS A 589 -22.63 22.72 -8.35
CA HIS A 589 -21.21 22.75 -8.73
C HIS A 589 -20.41 21.86 -7.80
N SER A 590 -19.87 20.75 -8.33
CA SER A 590 -19.16 19.75 -7.51
C SER A 590 -17.65 19.90 -7.61
N LEU A 591 -16.98 19.94 -6.46
CA LEU A 591 -15.53 19.97 -6.30
C LEU A 591 -15.04 18.64 -5.72
N GLY A 592 -14.04 18.07 -6.35
CA GLY A 592 -13.42 16.78 -6.01
C GLY A 592 -12.45 16.38 -7.10
N ILE A 593 -12.19 15.09 -7.23
CA ILE A 593 -11.22 14.55 -8.19
C ILE A 593 -11.95 14.21 -9.51
N GLY A 594 -11.50 14.83 -10.60
CA GLY A 594 -11.99 14.59 -11.97
C GLY A 594 -11.60 13.20 -12.50
N ASP A 595 -11.82 12.98 -13.80
CA ASP A 595 -11.49 11.73 -14.50
C ASP A 595 -10.00 11.67 -14.90
N GLU A 596 -9.11 11.93 -13.92
CA GLU A 596 -7.67 12.00 -14.10
C GLU A 596 -6.93 11.30 -12.95
N TRP A 597 -5.73 10.77 -13.23
CA TRP A 597 -4.86 10.22 -12.22
C TRP A 597 -4.15 11.36 -11.46
N VAL A 598 -4.39 11.44 -10.15
CA VAL A 598 -3.69 12.40 -9.28
C VAL A 598 -2.29 11.89 -9.00
N GLU A 599 -1.28 12.66 -9.38
CA GLU A 599 0.14 12.33 -9.18
C GLU A 599 0.55 12.39 -7.70
N HIS A 600 1.83 12.12 -7.41
CA HIS A 600 2.40 12.26 -6.08
C HIS A 600 2.84 13.71 -5.78
N GLY A 601 2.79 14.08 -4.52
CA GLY A 601 3.14 15.41 -4.01
C GLY A 601 2.72 15.56 -2.55
N THR A 602 2.80 16.74 -1.98
CA THR A 602 2.18 16.97 -0.67
C THR A 602 0.65 17.08 -0.82
N PRO A 603 -0.15 16.65 0.17
CA PRO A 603 -1.61 16.78 0.10
C PRO A 603 -2.07 18.19 -0.26
N ALA A 604 -1.45 19.23 0.31
CA ALA A 604 -1.79 20.63 0.02
C ALA A 604 -1.59 20.99 -1.47
N GLN A 605 -0.47 20.55 -2.08
CA GLN A 605 -0.24 20.76 -3.52
C GLN A 605 -1.28 20.04 -4.37
N LEU A 606 -1.64 18.82 -3.97
CA LEU A 606 -2.59 18.00 -4.74
C LEU A 606 -4.03 18.51 -4.61
N TYR A 607 -4.45 18.97 -3.43
CA TYR A 607 -5.75 19.64 -3.27
C TYR A 607 -5.86 20.90 -4.13
N ALA A 608 -4.79 21.72 -4.17
CA ALA A 608 -4.75 22.90 -5.02
C ALA A 608 -4.81 22.56 -6.52
N LEU A 609 -4.11 21.49 -6.96
CA LEU A 609 -4.18 21.01 -8.35
C LEU A 609 -5.56 20.50 -8.71
N CYS A 610 -6.23 19.81 -7.79
CA CYS A 610 -7.60 19.31 -8.00
C CYS A 610 -8.66 20.40 -7.81
N GLY A 611 -8.29 21.61 -7.35
CA GLY A 611 -9.18 22.77 -7.25
C GLY A 611 -10.16 22.73 -6.10
N TYR A 612 -9.94 21.90 -5.07
CA TYR A 612 -10.76 21.85 -3.85
C TYR A 612 -9.97 22.11 -2.56
N ASP A 613 -8.86 22.82 -2.68
CA ASP A 613 -8.26 23.51 -1.54
C ASP A 613 -9.13 24.73 -1.12
N GLU A 614 -8.76 25.39 -0.04
CA GLU A 614 -9.51 26.56 0.48
C GLU A 614 -9.71 27.65 -0.59
N GLU A 615 -8.69 27.95 -1.42
CA GLU A 615 -8.78 28.93 -2.51
C GLU A 615 -9.69 28.49 -3.64
N GLY A 616 -9.64 27.20 -4.03
CA GLY A 616 -10.50 26.63 -5.04
C GLY A 616 -11.97 26.65 -4.62
N ILE A 617 -12.24 26.28 -3.37
CA ILE A 617 -13.58 26.33 -2.80
C ILE A 617 -14.08 27.77 -2.74
N LEU A 618 -13.24 28.72 -2.28
CA LEU A 618 -13.61 30.15 -2.25
C LEU A 618 -14.00 30.66 -3.64
N ARG A 619 -13.21 30.35 -4.68
CA ARG A 619 -13.54 30.75 -6.06
C ARG A 619 -14.90 30.21 -6.50
N ALA A 620 -15.19 28.94 -6.19
CA ALA A 620 -16.48 28.32 -6.55
C ALA A 620 -17.65 28.97 -5.81
N LEU A 621 -17.48 29.30 -4.53
CA LEU A 621 -18.51 29.98 -3.72
C LEU A 621 -18.81 31.40 -4.25
N LEU A 622 -17.78 32.16 -4.61
CA LEU A 622 -17.96 33.51 -5.16
C LEU A 622 -18.67 33.45 -6.53
N ALA A 623 -18.26 32.54 -7.42
CA ALA A 623 -18.90 32.36 -8.73
C ALA A 623 -20.36 31.87 -8.62
N ALA A 624 -20.71 31.13 -7.57
CA ALA A 624 -22.08 30.69 -7.32
C ALA A 624 -22.95 31.78 -6.66
N GLY A 625 -22.32 32.77 -6.02
CA GLY A 625 -23.01 33.90 -5.39
C GLY A 625 -23.27 35.08 -6.33
N GLU A 626 -22.63 35.13 -7.52
CA GLU A 626 -22.91 36.10 -8.60
C GLU A 626 -24.15 35.70 -9.42
#